data_027e887d2b31e9a4b330273f191d718f
#
_entry.id   027e887d2b31e9a4b330273f191d718f
#
_cell.length_a   1.000
_cell.length_b   1.000
_cell.length_c   1.000
_cell.angle_alpha   90.00
_cell.angle_beta   90.00
_cell.angle_gamma   90.00
#
_symmetry.space_group_name_H-M   'P 1'
#
loop_
_entity.id
_entity.type
_entity.pdbx_description
1 polymer ?
#
loop_
_entity_poly.entity_id
_entity_poly.type
_entity_poly.pdbx_seq_one_letter_code
_entity_poly.pdbx_strand_id
1 'polypeptide(L)'
;LVAVDTVIVEGNSERIQAQSIISLFGVQPRAQVTYRDIQRGMKQLLSSGQFSDIVVRARGTSPVVLVIQVEEHPRVRAVRINGLENLSPREVRDTTRLTPGLPFNPQRILDAKAYIRTELAADGIPFVQIDDRVEEVPGEDNEVDIIFDIVEGQRVTIAGMEFIGNQHLSDDELRGAMSIKPEGFWWFRSGSFDELRLGEDLQVKLPQLYSARGYLDFQVLSDTVIVDPTSGKARLVIEVDEGEQYRLGSFTVEGNRRFTAEELEAFFAS
;
A
#
# COMPACT_ATOMS: atom_id res chain seq x y z
N LEU A 1 -22.94 28.34 26.43
CA LEU A 1 -22.22 29.53 25.94
C LEU A 1 -21.39 30.11 27.06
N VAL A 2 -20.11 30.28 26.88
CA VAL A 2 -19.16 30.91 27.79
C VAL A 2 -18.56 32.12 27.11
N ALA A 3 -18.64 33.29 27.72
CA ALA A 3 -17.94 34.46 27.22
C ALA A 3 -16.44 34.32 27.58
N VAL A 4 -15.59 34.27 26.58
CA VAL A 4 -14.12 34.15 26.74
C VAL A 4 -13.51 35.55 26.62
N ASP A 5 -12.88 36.01 27.68
CA ASP A 5 -12.28 37.34 27.69
C ASP A 5 -10.90 37.36 27.01
N THR A 6 -10.13 36.27 27.22
CA THR A 6 -8.76 36.16 26.71
C THR A 6 -8.48 34.73 26.28
N VAL A 7 -7.69 34.57 25.24
CA VAL A 7 -7.17 33.25 24.77
C VAL A 7 -5.66 33.24 24.93
N ILE A 8 -5.13 32.26 25.60
CA ILE A 8 -3.69 32.07 25.84
C ILE A 8 -3.27 30.70 25.24
N VAL A 9 -2.11 30.64 24.65
CA VAL A 9 -1.49 29.40 24.17
C VAL A 9 -0.31 29.10 25.08
N GLU A 10 -0.20 27.83 25.49
CA GLU A 10 0.90 27.30 26.28
C GLU A 10 1.49 26.07 25.57
N GLY A 11 2.82 25.88 25.67
CA GLY A 11 3.53 24.70 25.13
C GLY A 11 3.97 24.82 23.68
N ASN A 12 3.69 25.94 23.01
CA ASN A 12 4.23 26.19 21.67
C ASN A 12 5.70 26.63 21.73
N SER A 13 6.47 26.19 20.74
CA SER A 13 7.84 26.65 20.53
C SER A 13 7.89 28.05 19.95
N GLU A 14 9.08 28.67 19.93
CA GLU A 14 9.29 29.95 19.25
C GLU A 14 9.00 29.91 17.74
N ARG A 15 9.00 28.72 17.14
CA ARG A 15 8.76 28.50 15.70
C ARG A 15 7.30 28.66 15.32
N ILE A 16 6.37 28.34 16.23
CA ILE A 16 4.93 28.45 15.99
C ILE A 16 4.36 29.56 16.88
N GLN A 17 4.04 30.68 16.27
CA GLN A 17 3.49 31.83 17.01
C GLN A 17 2.13 31.51 17.60
N ALA A 18 1.91 31.89 18.86
CA ALA A 18 0.63 31.71 19.56
C ALA A 18 -0.56 32.28 18.77
N GLN A 19 -0.36 33.43 18.10
CA GLN A 19 -1.39 34.06 17.28
C GLN A 19 -1.82 33.20 16.09
N SER A 20 -0.92 32.44 15.50
CA SER A 20 -1.23 31.49 14.41
C SER A 20 -2.07 30.35 14.92
N ILE A 21 -1.77 29.84 16.12
CA ILE A 21 -2.55 28.78 16.78
C ILE A 21 -3.95 29.28 17.10
N ILE A 22 -4.10 30.49 17.68
CA ILE A 22 -5.40 31.11 17.99
C ILE A 22 -6.22 31.29 16.72
N SER A 23 -5.60 31.76 15.64
CA SER A 23 -6.27 31.97 14.35
C SER A 23 -6.76 30.67 13.74
N LEU A 24 -5.95 29.62 13.81
CA LEU A 24 -6.31 28.29 13.28
C LEU A 24 -7.38 27.61 14.17
N PHE A 25 -7.32 27.83 15.49
CA PHE A 25 -8.33 27.33 16.43
C PHE A 25 -9.70 28.00 16.22
N GLY A 26 -9.73 29.23 15.71
CA GLY A 26 -10.92 29.92 15.28
C GLY A 26 -11.75 30.55 16.42
N VAL A 27 -11.19 30.66 17.63
CA VAL A 27 -11.80 31.35 18.78
C VAL A 27 -11.02 32.62 19.08
N GLN A 28 -11.70 33.76 19.04
CA GLN A 28 -11.09 35.06 19.32
C GLN A 28 -11.41 35.57 20.73
N PRO A 29 -10.60 36.43 21.33
CA PRO A 29 -10.92 37.11 22.57
C PRO A 29 -12.26 37.84 22.47
N ARG A 30 -13.00 37.88 23.56
CA ARG A 30 -14.34 38.47 23.70
C ARG A 30 -15.46 37.78 22.90
N ALA A 31 -15.20 36.57 22.40
CA ALA A 31 -16.23 35.75 21.73
C ALA A 31 -17.05 34.94 22.73
N GLN A 32 -18.30 34.64 22.34
CA GLN A 32 -19.09 33.62 23.01
C GLN A 32 -18.79 32.27 22.40
N VAL A 33 -18.33 31.33 23.21
CA VAL A 33 -17.80 30.05 22.77
C VAL A 33 -18.71 28.90 23.25
N THR A 34 -18.99 27.98 22.35
CA THR A 34 -19.68 26.73 22.65
C THR A 34 -18.71 25.57 22.73
N TYR A 35 -19.13 24.46 23.30
CA TYR A 35 -18.36 23.22 23.29
C TYR A 35 -18.04 22.73 21.84
N ARG A 36 -18.98 22.95 20.91
CA ARG A 36 -18.76 22.61 19.48
C ARG A 36 -17.66 23.45 18.84
N ASP A 37 -17.51 24.71 19.23
CA ASP A 37 -16.44 25.56 18.70
C ASP A 37 -15.08 25.10 19.21
N ILE A 38 -14.99 24.68 20.46
CA ILE A 38 -13.77 24.07 21.04
C ILE A 38 -13.41 22.79 20.28
N GLN A 39 -14.36 21.88 20.11
CA GLN A 39 -14.10 20.62 19.37
C GLN A 39 -13.67 20.87 17.93
N ARG A 40 -14.29 21.84 17.24
CA ARG A 40 -13.92 22.22 15.89
C ARG A 40 -12.49 22.78 15.85
N GLY A 41 -12.14 23.66 16.76
CA GLY A 41 -10.81 24.25 16.86
C GLY A 41 -9.74 23.20 17.15
N MET A 42 -9.97 22.30 18.09
CA MET A 42 -9.07 21.17 18.37
C MET A 42 -8.87 20.29 17.13
N LYS A 43 -9.95 19.95 16.43
CA LYS A 43 -9.86 19.16 15.18
C LYS A 43 -9.06 19.88 14.09
N GLN A 44 -9.23 21.18 13.94
CA GLN A 44 -8.46 21.99 12.97
C GLN A 44 -6.98 21.99 13.29
N LEU A 45 -6.61 22.19 14.56
CA LEU A 45 -5.21 22.15 15.00
C LEU A 45 -4.60 20.75 14.79
N LEU A 46 -5.27 19.67 15.20
CA LEU A 46 -4.80 18.29 14.99
C LEU A 46 -4.66 17.96 13.49
N SER A 47 -5.62 18.41 12.68
CA SER A 47 -5.59 18.17 11.22
C SER A 47 -4.44 18.92 10.52
N SER A 48 -3.82 19.92 11.15
CA SER A 48 -2.62 20.60 10.63
C SER A 48 -1.39 19.68 10.63
N GLY A 49 -1.41 18.57 11.41
CA GLY A 49 -0.29 17.65 11.58
C GLY A 49 0.92 18.23 12.32
N GLN A 50 0.76 19.39 12.95
CA GLN A 50 1.85 20.05 13.70
C GLN A 50 1.86 19.66 15.18
N PHE A 51 0.74 19.20 15.72
CA PHE A 51 0.56 18.95 17.13
C PHE A 51 0.23 17.48 17.41
N SER A 52 0.91 16.91 18.42
CA SER A 52 0.69 15.54 18.92
C SER A 52 -0.46 15.50 19.92
N ASP A 53 -0.61 16.54 20.73
CA ASP A 53 -1.70 16.65 21.69
C ASP A 53 -2.19 18.10 21.84
N ILE A 54 -3.47 18.24 22.19
CA ILE A 54 -4.11 19.53 22.42
C ILE A 54 -5.08 19.40 23.59
N VAL A 55 -4.84 20.19 24.61
CA VAL A 55 -5.73 20.29 25.79
C VAL A 55 -6.28 21.69 25.91
N VAL A 56 -7.60 21.84 25.99
CA VAL A 56 -8.25 23.12 26.15
C VAL A 56 -8.88 23.22 27.54
N ARG A 57 -8.54 24.26 28.26
CA ARG A 57 -9.04 24.51 29.63
C ARG A 57 -9.60 25.91 29.75
N ALA A 58 -10.67 26.09 30.53
CA ALA A 58 -11.14 27.38 30.96
C ALA A 58 -10.60 27.67 32.36
N ARG A 59 -10.06 28.86 32.56
CA ARG A 59 -9.51 29.33 33.85
C ARG A 59 -10.24 30.59 34.27
N GLY A 60 -10.71 30.63 35.51
CA GLY A 60 -11.49 31.77 36.08
C GLY A 60 -12.99 31.71 35.73
N THR A 61 -13.75 32.58 36.38
CA THR A 61 -15.19 32.74 36.16
C THR A 61 -15.58 34.13 35.63
N SER A 62 -14.80 35.13 35.92
CA SER A 62 -14.91 36.51 35.40
C SER A 62 -13.61 37.29 35.77
N PRO A 63 -12.70 37.54 34.84
CA PRO A 63 -12.70 37.15 33.45
C PRO A 63 -12.47 35.63 33.23
N VAL A 64 -13.00 35.08 32.13
CA VAL A 64 -12.72 33.72 31.68
C VAL A 64 -11.57 33.71 30.70
N VAL A 65 -10.52 32.96 31.01
CA VAL A 65 -9.36 32.76 30.17
C VAL A 65 -9.44 31.37 29.56
N LEU A 66 -9.45 31.30 28.24
CA LEU A 66 -9.32 30.03 27.51
C LEU A 66 -7.84 29.73 27.30
N VAL A 67 -7.36 28.62 27.86
CA VAL A 67 -5.99 28.17 27.71
C VAL A 67 -5.97 27.03 26.73
N ILE A 68 -5.26 27.20 25.63
CA ILE A 68 -4.97 26.17 24.61
C ILE A 68 -3.56 25.67 24.88
N GLN A 69 -3.46 24.53 25.51
CA GLN A 69 -2.18 23.86 25.71
C GLN A 69 -1.93 22.94 24.53
N VAL A 70 -0.79 23.09 23.87
CA VAL A 70 -0.39 22.30 22.70
C VAL A 70 0.90 21.55 22.97
N GLU A 71 1.03 20.38 22.38
CA GLU A 71 2.28 19.63 22.27
C GLU A 71 2.62 19.48 20.80
N GLU A 72 3.77 20.03 20.39
CA GLU A 72 4.19 19.97 18.99
C GLU A 72 4.79 18.61 18.65
N HIS A 73 4.48 18.08 17.48
CA HIS A 73 5.23 16.95 16.94
C HIS A 73 6.71 17.34 16.80
N PRO A 74 7.64 16.45 17.15
CA PRO A 74 9.04 16.68 16.86
C PRO A 74 9.24 16.88 15.35
N ARG A 75 10.27 17.60 14.96
CA ARG A 75 10.63 17.77 13.56
C ARG A 75 11.65 16.75 13.13
N VAL A 76 11.50 16.28 11.91
CA VAL A 76 12.50 15.40 11.31
C VAL A 76 13.74 16.23 10.97
N ARG A 77 14.86 15.98 11.64
CA ARG A 77 16.15 16.61 11.33
C ARG A 77 16.81 15.91 10.16
N ALA A 78 16.88 14.59 10.20
CA ALA A 78 17.50 13.80 9.15
C ALA A 78 16.72 12.48 8.91
N VAL A 79 16.79 11.99 7.67
CA VAL A 79 16.30 10.66 7.29
C VAL A 79 17.46 9.89 6.68
N ARG A 80 17.90 8.84 7.37
CA ARG A 80 18.97 7.95 6.92
C ARG A 80 18.37 6.64 6.47
N ILE A 81 18.73 6.20 5.28
CA ILE A 81 18.28 4.95 4.69
C ILE A 81 19.53 4.19 4.29
N ASN A 82 19.82 3.12 5.03
CA ASN A 82 21.01 2.31 4.86
C ASN A 82 20.64 0.97 4.22
N GLY A 83 21.53 0.42 3.38
CA GLY A 83 21.40 -0.93 2.84
C GLY A 83 20.52 -1.04 1.59
N LEU A 84 20.02 0.07 1.01
CA LEU A 84 19.38 0.06 -0.31
C LEU A 84 20.44 0.05 -1.42
N GLU A 85 20.35 -0.94 -2.31
CA GLU A 85 21.23 -1.13 -3.48
C GLU A 85 20.45 -0.99 -4.79
N ASN A 86 19.21 -1.49 -4.83
CA ASN A 86 18.36 -1.52 -6.03
C ASN A 86 17.30 -0.42 -6.09
N LEU A 87 17.15 0.38 -5.03
CA LEU A 87 16.22 1.50 -4.98
C LEU A 87 16.92 2.75 -4.43
N SER A 88 16.61 3.91 -5.00
CA SER A 88 17.23 5.17 -4.57
C SER A 88 16.67 5.65 -3.22
N PRO A 89 17.51 5.88 -2.19
CA PRO A 89 17.07 6.50 -0.94
C PRO A 89 16.40 7.87 -1.10
N ARG A 90 16.77 8.61 -2.15
CA ARG A 90 16.15 9.89 -2.48
C ARG A 90 14.71 9.69 -2.96
N GLU A 91 14.50 8.74 -3.84
CA GLU A 91 13.18 8.41 -4.38
C GLU A 91 12.21 8.00 -3.26
N VAL A 92 12.66 7.15 -2.32
CA VAL A 92 11.87 6.80 -1.14
C VAL A 92 11.45 8.03 -0.35
N ARG A 93 12.40 8.94 -0.04
CA ARG A 93 12.09 10.17 0.72
C ARG A 93 11.11 11.07 -0.03
N ASP A 94 11.31 11.27 -1.32
CA ASP A 94 10.49 12.19 -2.13
C ASP A 94 9.06 11.66 -2.27
N THR A 95 8.90 10.36 -2.56
CA THR A 95 7.59 9.72 -2.75
C THR A 95 6.79 9.67 -1.45
N THR A 96 7.44 9.34 -0.33
CA THR A 96 6.77 9.18 0.97
C THR A 96 6.74 10.46 1.80
N ARG A 97 7.28 11.55 1.27
CA ARG A 97 7.39 12.85 1.95
C ARG A 97 8.11 12.79 3.31
N LEU A 98 9.06 11.88 3.44
CA LEU A 98 9.98 11.81 4.57
C LEU A 98 11.10 12.83 4.38
N THR A 99 10.77 14.11 4.52
CA THR A 99 11.67 15.23 4.22
C THR A 99 12.11 15.91 5.51
N PRO A 100 13.41 16.18 5.68
CA PRO A 100 13.90 17.01 6.79
C PRO A 100 13.17 18.36 6.90
N GLY A 101 12.95 18.81 8.14
CA GLY A 101 12.24 20.04 8.46
C GLY A 101 10.73 19.93 8.58
N LEU A 102 10.12 18.81 8.16
CA LEU A 102 8.68 18.57 8.34
C LEU A 102 8.39 17.99 9.74
N PRO A 103 7.16 18.18 10.26
CA PRO A 103 6.71 17.50 11.46
C PRO A 103 6.80 15.99 11.31
N PHE A 104 7.23 15.31 12.36
CA PHE A 104 7.28 13.85 12.41
C PHE A 104 5.87 13.26 12.34
N ASN A 105 5.68 12.32 11.45
CA ASN A 105 4.44 11.58 11.31
C ASN A 105 4.77 10.08 11.19
N PRO A 106 4.39 9.26 12.19
CA PRO A 106 4.65 7.81 12.18
C PRO A 106 4.10 7.09 10.95
N GLN A 107 2.96 7.58 10.39
CA GLN A 107 2.36 6.97 9.20
C GLN A 107 3.32 6.99 8.00
N ARG A 108 4.14 8.03 7.86
CA ARG A 108 5.12 8.12 6.76
C ARG A 108 6.22 7.06 6.83
N ILE A 109 6.54 6.57 8.03
CA ILE A 109 7.46 5.42 8.19
C ILE A 109 6.82 4.16 7.61
N LEU A 110 5.54 3.93 7.91
CA LEU A 110 4.80 2.79 7.37
C LEU A 110 4.65 2.88 5.85
N ASP A 111 4.35 4.07 5.33
CA ASP A 111 4.26 4.34 3.90
C ASP A 111 5.61 4.07 3.20
N ALA A 112 6.73 4.50 3.81
CA ALA A 112 8.06 4.23 3.28
C ALA A 112 8.39 2.74 3.25
N LYS A 113 8.08 2.02 4.33
CA LYS A 113 8.28 0.56 4.39
C LYS A 113 7.43 -0.17 3.34
N ALA A 114 6.18 0.25 3.15
CA ALA A 114 5.30 -0.32 2.14
C ALA A 114 5.82 -0.04 0.73
N TYR A 115 6.21 1.20 0.45
CA TYR A 115 6.78 1.61 -0.83
C TYR A 115 8.04 0.81 -1.17
N ILE A 116 9.02 0.74 -0.24
CA ILE A 116 10.26 -0.02 -0.44
C ILE A 116 9.96 -1.49 -0.76
N ARG A 117 9.04 -2.13 0.00
CA ARG A 117 8.66 -3.52 -0.26
C ARG A 117 8.05 -3.71 -1.64
N THR A 118 7.17 -2.82 -2.04
CA THR A 118 6.48 -2.90 -3.33
C THR A 118 7.45 -2.75 -4.50
N GLU A 119 8.34 -1.75 -4.46
CA GLU A 119 9.31 -1.50 -5.53
C GLU A 119 10.34 -2.64 -5.64
N LEU A 120 10.90 -3.07 -4.51
CA LEU A 120 11.85 -4.19 -4.51
C LEU A 120 11.21 -5.52 -4.94
N ALA A 121 9.96 -5.77 -4.54
CA ALA A 121 9.22 -6.95 -5.00
C ALA A 121 8.97 -6.92 -6.52
N ALA A 122 8.62 -5.75 -7.09
CA ALA A 122 8.47 -5.57 -8.53
C ALA A 122 9.79 -5.84 -9.28
N ASP A 123 10.93 -5.55 -8.64
CA ASP A 123 12.26 -5.89 -9.15
C ASP A 123 12.71 -7.34 -8.87
N GLY A 124 11.81 -8.15 -8.31
CA GLY A 124 12.07 -9.55 -7.98
C GLY A 124 12.84 -9.77 -6.68
N ILE A 125 12.80 -8.83 -5.75
CA ILE A 125 13.41 -8.91 -4.41
C ILE A 125 12.30 -8.86 -3.34
N PRO A 126 11.49 -9.93 -3.18
CA PRO A 126 10.30 -9.88 -2.31
C PRO A 126 10.60 -10.00 -0.81
N PHE A 127 11.81 -10.48 -0.44
CA PHE A 127 12.13 -10.83 0.95
C PHE A 127 13.00 -9.76 1.64
N VAL A 128 12.65 -8.49 1.46
CA VAL A 128 13.36 -7.39 2.11
C VAL A 128 13.03 -7.32 3.61
N GLN A 129 14.06 -7.20 4.43
CA GLN A 129 13.94 -6.88 5.86
C GLN A 129 14.16 -5.39 6.05
N ILE A 130 13.27 -4.73 6.79
CA ILE A 130 13.31 -3.29 7.03
C ILE A 130 13.09 -3.03 8.51
N ASP A 131 14.14 -2.65 9.20
CA ASP A 131 14.11 -2.16 10.57
C ASP A 131 14.12 -0.65 10.55
N ASP A 132 13.30 -0.03 11.40
CA ASP A 132 13.25 1.41 11.57
C ASP A 132 13.41 1.81 13.02
N ARG A 133 14.03 2.97 13.26
CA ARG A 133 14.09 3.60 14.57
C ARG A 133 14.03 5.12 14.45
N VAL A 134 13.45 5.72 15.47
CA VAL A 134 13.36 7.17 15.63
C VAL A 134 14.22 7.53 16.82
N GLU A 135 15.22 8.36 16.62
CA GLU A 135 16.17 8.79 17.65
C GLU A 135 15.98 10.27 17.94
N GLU A 136 15.82 10.61 19.24
CA GLU A 136 15.85 12.01 19.68
C GLU A 136 17.26 12.57 19.51
N VAL A 137 17.34 13.84 19.11
CA VAL A 137 18.61 14.48 18.87
C VAL A 137 19.10 15.17 20.15
N PRO A 138 20.20 14.70 20.74
CA PRO A 138 20.73 15.32 21.96
C PRO A 138 21.09 16.80 21.74
N GLY A 139 20.55 17.67 22.59
CA GLY A 139 20.85 19.11 22.57
C GLY A 139 20.01 19.93 21.56
N GLU A 140 19.13 19.30 20.82
CA GLU A 140 18.17 19.97 19.95
C GLU A 140 16.76 19.71 20.49
N ASP A 141 16.05 20.79 20.83
CA ASP A 141 14.71 20.69 21.37
C ASP A 141 13.72 20.26 20.27
N ASN A 142 13.03 19.14 20.53
CA ASN A 142 11.93 18.64 19.72
C ASN A 142 12.35 18.28 18.27
N GLU A 143 13.52 17.67 18.08
CA GLU A 143 14.00 17.13 16.81
C GLU A 143 14.29 15.63 16.88
N VAL A 144 14.05 14.92 15.78
CA VAL A 144 14.29 13.48 15.66
C VAL A 144 15.00 13.15 14.36
N ASP A 145 15.85 12.12 14.42
CA ASP A 145 16.39 11.43 13.27
C ASP A 145 15.58 10.15 13.01
N ILE A 146 15.23 9.88 11.75
CA ILE A 146 14.60 8.64 11.31
C ILE A 146 15.66 7.82 10.60
N ILE A 147 15.83 6.58 11.03
CA ILE A 147 16.84 5.68 10.48
C ILE A 147 16.16 4.40 10.04
N PHE A 148 16.40 4.01 8.79
CA PHE A 148 16.03 2.70 8.25
C PHE A 148 17.31 1.90 8.02
N ASP A 149 17.33 0.67 8.53
CA ASP A 149 18.36 -0.31 8.25
C ASP A 149 17.71 -1.44 7.45
N ILE A 150 18.15 -1.60 6.20
CA ILE A 150 17.52 -2.46 5.22
C ILE A 150 18.49 -3.55 4.78
N VAL A 151 17.94 -4.76 4.68
CA VAL A 151 18.61 -5.89 4.05
C VAL A 151 17.71 -6.34 2.91
N GLU A 152 18.10 -6.04 1.69
CA GLU A 152 17.26 -6.31 0.50
C GLU A 152 17.05 -7.80 0.25
N GLY A 153 18.02 -8.62 0.59
CA GLY A 153 17.98 -10.05 0.26
C GLY A 153 18.39 -10.32 -1.19
N GLN A 154 18.12 -11.54 -1.64
CA GLN A 154 18.48 -11.96 -3.00
C GLN A 154 17.33 -11.77 -3.97
N ARG A 155 17.66 -11.51 -5.22
CA ARG A 155 16.68 -11.54 -6.32
C ARG A 155 16.19 -12.96 -6.53
N VAL A 156 14.86 -13.13 -6.51
CA VAL A 156 14.20 -14.42 -6.73
C VAL A 156 13.91 -14.59 -8.22
N THR A 157 14.33 -15.71 -8.78
CA THR A 157 14.04 -16.09 -10.17
C THR A 157 13.33 -17.45 -10.20
N ILE A 158 12.31 -17.58 -11.04
CA ILE A 158 11.61 -18.85 -11.23
C ILE A 158 12.49 -19.74 -12.10
N ALA A 159 13.07 -20.78 -11.47
CA ALA A 159 13.88 -21.78 -12.16
C ALA A 159 13.05 -22.92 -12.78
N GLY A 160 11.85 -23.16 -12.24
CA GLY A 160 10.95 -24.19 -12.75
C GLY A 160 9.50 -23.96 -12.33
N MET A 161 8.59 -24.51 -13.13
CA MET A 161 7.15 -24.52 -12.86
C MET A 161 6.64 -25.95 -12.98
N GLU A 162 5.88 -26.39 -11.99
CA GLU A 162 5.25 -27.70 -11.89
C GLU A 162 3.75 -27.52 -11.72
N PHE A 163 2.97 -28.26 -12.47
CA PHE A 163 1.52 -28.29 -12.36
C PHE A 163 1.07 -29.65 -11.86
N ILE A 164 0.09 -29.66 -10.96
CA ILE A 164 -0.48 -30.85 -10.36
C ILE A 164 -2.00 -30.82 -10.60
N GLY A 165 -2.56 -31.94 -11.11
CA GLY A 165 -4.00 -32.04 -11.39
C GLY A 165 -4.41 -31.71 -12.83
N ASN A 166 -3.53 -31.19 -13.66
CA ASN A 166 -3.75 -30.91 -15.08
C ASN A 166 -3.70 -32.20 -15.92
N GLN A 167 -4.84 -32.86 -16.08
CA GLN A 167 -4.94 -34.13 -16.82
C GLN A 167 -5.19 -33.91 -18.31
N HIS A 168 -5.85 -32.83 -18.71
CA HIS A 168 -6.30 -32.57 -20.07
C HIS A 168 -5.46 -31.51 -20.79
N LEU A 169 -4.88 -30.58 -20.07
CA LEU A 169 -3.95 -29.58 -20.61
C LEU A 169 -2.53 -29.91 -20.18
N SER A 170 -1.61 -29.80 -21.10
CA SER A 170 -0.18 -30.03 -20.81
C SER A 170 0.44 -28.87 -20.05
N ASP A 171 1.51 -29.15 -19.31
CA ASP A 171 2.33 -28.13 -18.63
C ASP A 171 2.81 -27.03 -19.58
N ASP A 172 3.11 -27.37 -20.83
CA ASP A 172 3.58 -26.41 -21.83
C ASP A 172 2.48 -25.44 -22.26
N GLU A 173 1.23 -25.91 -22.36
CA GLU A 173 0.07 -25.05 -22.64
C GLU A 173 -0.18 -24.12 -21.48
N LEU A 174 -0.14 -24.61 -20.23
CA LEU A 174 -0.33 -23.81 -19.03
C LEU A 174 0.78 -22.76 -18.90
N ARG A 175 2.05 -23.18 -19.03
CA ARG A 175 3.19 -22.23 -19.05
C ARG A 175 3.07 -21.24 -20.20
N GLY A 176 2.55 -21.65 -21.35
CA GLY A 176 2.29 -20.80 -22.50
C GLY A 176 1.34 -19.63 -22.20
N ALA A 177 0.27 -19.89 -21.46
CA ALA A 177 -0.76 -18.92 -21.11
C ALA A 177 -0.32 -17.91 -20.02
N MET A 178 0.57 -18.30 -19.11
CA MET A 178 1.02 -17.45 -18.02
C MET A 178 1.97 -16.36 -18.51
N SER A 179 2.01 -15.21 -17.81
CA SER A 179 3.00 -14.13 -18.01
C SER A 179 4.32 -14.45 -17.35
N ILE A 180 4.27 -15.06 -16.15
CA ILE A 180 5.46 -15.54 -15.46
C ILE A 180 6.06 -16.69 -16.27
N LYS A 181 7.37 -16.59 -16.53
CA LYS A 181 8.11 -17.62 -17.26
C LYS A 181 9.34 -18.02 -16.46
N PRO A 182 9.72 -19.30 -16.49
CA PRO A 182 11.00 -19.73 -15.92
C PRO A 182 12.18 -19.02 -16.60
N GLU A 183 13.29 -18.88 -15.86
CA GLU A 183 14.55 -18.38 -16.42
C GLU A 183 15.00 -19.28 -17.58
N GLY A 184 15.60 -18.67 -18.62
CA GLY A 184 16.08 -19.43 -19.79
C GLY A 184 15.03 -19.90 -20.79
N PHE A 185 13.72 -19.61 -20.54
CA PHE A 185 12.65 -19.94 -21.49
C PHE A 185 12.78 -19.19 -22.83
N TRP A 186 13.31 -17.96 -22.77
CA TRP A 186 13.77 -17.18 -23.92
C TRP A 186 14.92 -16.28 -23.46
N TRP A 187 15.97 -16.20 -24.21
CA TRP A 187 17.23 -15.49 -23.88
C TRP A 187 17.11 -14.01 -23.51
N PHE A 188 15.91 -13.44 -23.49
CA PHE A 188 15.62 -12.06 -23.11
C PHE A 188 14.87 -11.90 -21.77
N ARG A 189 14.57 -12.96 -21.02
CA ARG A 189 13.78 -12.84 -19.80
C ARG A 189 14.54 -13.32 -18.57
N SER A 190 14.56 -12.46 -17.56
CA SER A 190 15.24 -12.71 -16.28
C SER A 190 14.56 -13.75 -15.39
N GLY A 191 13.32 -14.19 -15.71
CA GLY A 191 12.56 -15.10 -14.85
C GLY A 191 12.23 -14.52 -13.48
N SER A 192 12.27 -13.19 -13.31
CA SER A 192 12.00 -12.56 -12.01
C SER A 192 10.60 -12.91 -11.48
N PHE A 193 10.54 -13.22 -10.20
CA PHE A 193 9.28 -13.45 -9.50
C PHE A 193 8.55 -12.13 -9.26
N ASP A 194 7.27 -12.09 -9.63
CA ASP A 194 6.39 -10.96 -9.42
C ASP A 194 5.03 -11.50 -8.93
N GLU A 195 4.71 -11.24 -7.68
CA GLU A 195 3.52 -11.77 -7.01
C GLU A 195 2.22 -11.22 -7.64
N LEU A 196 2.20 -9.97 -8.11
CA LEU A 196 1.03 -9.40 -8.77
C LEU A 196 0.75 -10.08 -10.10
N ARG A 197 1.78 -10.35 -10.88
CA ARG A 197 1.66 -11.10 -12.14
C ARG A 197 1.27 -12.54 -11.92
N LEU A 198 1.78 -13.17 -10.86
CA LEU A 198 1.34 -14.52 -10.48
C LEU A 198 -0.15 -14.53 -10.18
N GLY A 199 -0.62 -13.57 -9.36
CA GLY A 199 -2.04 -13.44 -9.06
C GLY A 199 -2.92 -13.27 -10.32
N GLU A 200 -2.50 -12.45 -11.30
CA GLU A 200 -3.19 -12.29 -12.58
C GLU A 200 -3.20 -13.59 -13.40
N ASP A 201 -2.06 -14.29 -13.45
CA ASP A 201 -1.95 -15.55 -14.18
C ASP A 201 -2.89 -16.62 -13.60
N LEU A 202 -2.95 -16.75 -12.26
CA LEU A 202 -3.77 -17.75 -11.57
C LEU A 202 -5.26 -17.41 -11.56
N GLN A 203 -5.64 -16.14 -11.43
CA GLN A 203 -7.03 -15.73 -11.28
C GLN A 203 -7.71 -15.38 -12.60
N VAL A 204 -6.94 -15.06 -13.65
CA VAL A 204 -7.49 -14.60 -14.91
C VAL A 204 -7.06 -15.50 -16.07
N LYS A 205 -5.76 -15.68 -16.32
CA LYS A 205 -5.28 -16.32 -17.55
C LYS A 205 -5.48 -17.81 -17.59
N LEU A 206 -5.17 -18.52 -16.50
CA LEU A 206 -5.43 -19.97 -16.44
C LEU A 206 -6.93 -20.26 -16.49
N PRO A 207 -7.82 -19.60 -15.72
CA PRO A 207 -9.26 -19.77 -15.87
C PRO A 207 -9.77 -19.48 -17.28
N GLN A 208 -9.26 -18.44 -17.95
CA GLN A 208 -9.63 -18.13 -19.34
C GLN A 208 -9.19 -19.22 -20.32
N LEU A 209 -7.99 -19.79 -20.14
CA LEU A 209 -7.49 -20.88 -20.97
C LEU A 209 -8.36 -22.12 -20.84
N TYR A 210 -8.75 -22.50 -19.61
CA TYR A 210 -9.58 -23.65 -19.35
C TYR A 210 -11.02 -23.45 -19.80
N SER A 211 -11.61 -22.29 -19.53
CA SER A 211 -12.99 -21.98 -19.95
C SER A 211 -13.14 -21.95 -21.47
N ALA A 212 -12.12 -21.48 -22.20
CA ALA A 212 -12.10 -21.53 -23.67
C ALA A 212 -12.12 -22.96 -24.24
N ARG A 213 -11.78 -23.97 -23.41
CA ARG A 213 -11.84 -25.40 -23.75
C ARG A 213 -13.04 -26.14 -23.13
N GLY A 214 -13.96 -25.40 -22.51
CA GLY A 214 -15.17 -25.92 -21.91
C GLY A 214 -15.05 -26.36 -20.45
N TYR A 215 -13.92 -26.15 -19.78
CA TYR A 215 -13.75 -26.41 -18.36
C TYR A 215 -14.17 -25.19 -17.55
N LEU A 216 -15.48 -25.05 -17.31
CA LEU A 216 -16.05 -23.86 -16.68
C LEU A 216 -15.90 -23.85 -15.15
N ASP A 217 -15.71 -25.02 -14.54
CA ASP A 217 -15.54 -25.20 -13.10
C ASP A 217 -14.08 -25.26 -12.67
N PHE A 218 -13.15 -24.89 -13.57
CA PHE A 218 -11.73 -24.84 -13.28
C PHE A 218 -11.41 -24.00 -12.04
N GLN A 219 -10.56 -24.54 -11.17
CA GLN A 219 -10.09 -23.87 -9.97
C GLN A 219 -8.59 -24.09 -9.75
N VAL A 220 -7.90 -23.07 -9.27
CA VAL A 220 -6.58 -23.21 -8.68
C VAL A 220 -6.77 -23.55 -7.20
N LEU A 221 -6.31 -24.71 -6.78
CA LEU A 221 -6.47 -25.21 -5.40
C LEU A 221 -5.38 -24.64 -4.49
N SER A 222 -4.16 -24.59 -4.97
CA SER A 222 -3.03 -24.01 -4.23
C SER A 222 -1.93 -23.53 -5.19
N ASP A 223 -1.15 -22.55 -4.72
CA ASP A 223 0.10 -22.13 -5.33
C ASP A 223 1.18 -22.06 -4.25
N THR A 224 2.36 -22.56 -4.55
CA THR A 224 3.47 -22.57 -3.61
C THR A 224 4.76 -22.19 -4.32
N VAL A 225 5.44 -21.16 -3.78
CA VAL A 225 6.77 -20.75 -4.24
C VAL A 225 7.82 -21.29 -3.29
N ILE A 226 8.61 -22.26 -3.76
CA ILE A 226 9.68 -22.89 -2.99
C ILE A 226 10.99 -22.21 -3.40
N VAL A 227 11.55 -21.37 -2.52
CA VAL A 227 12.77 -20.62 -2.78
C VAL A 227 13.96 -21.34 -2.14
N ASP A 228 15.02 -21.52 -2.92
CA ASP A 228 16.34 -21.87 -2.39
C ASP A 228 17.02 -20.60 -1.85
N PRO A 229 17.22 -20.48 -0.53
CA PRO A 229 17.76 -19.27 0.09
C PRO A 229 19.23 -19.01 -0.30
N THR A 230 19.93 -20.01 -0.82
CA THR A 230 21.34 -19.89 -1.20
C THR A 230 21.51 -19.31 -2.59
N SER A 231 20.66 -19.71 -3.52
CA SER A 231 20.77 -19.33 -4.95
C SER A 231 19.73 -18.27 -5.38
N GLY A 232 18.71 -17.98 -4.57
CA GLY A 232 17.57 -17.14 -4.96
C GLY A 232 16.68 -17.79 -6.04
N LYS A 233 16.93 -19.05 -6.38
CA LYS A 233 16.12 -19.78 -7.36
C LYS A 233 14.86 -20.35 -6.73
N ALA A 234 13.73 -20.15 -7.40
CA ALA A 234 12.44 -20.61 -6.93
C ALA A 234 11.84 -21.65 -7.90
N ARG A 235 11.11 -22.58 -7.33
CA ARG A 235 10.20 -23.47 -8.06
C ARG A 235 8.76 -23.09 -7.68
N LEU A 236 7.95 -22.80 -8.69
CA LEU A 236 6.52 -22.55 -8.54
C LEU A 236 5.76 -23.85 -8.75
N VAL A 237 4.99 -24.29 -7.75
CA VAL A 237 4.11 -25.46 -7.80
C VAL A 237 2.68 -24.97 -7.78
N ILE A 238 1.89 -25.32 -8.78
CA ILE A 238 0.49 -24.90 -8.94
C ILE A 238 -0.37 -26.16 -8.98
N GLU A 239 -1.28 -26.29 -8.01
CA GLU A 239 -2.25 -27.38 -7.95
C GLU A 239 -3.59 -26.89 -8.49
N VAL A 240 -4.16 -27.63 -9.44
CA VAL A 240 -5.41 -27.27 -10.11
C VAL A 240 -6.42 -28.39 -10.05
N ASP A 241 -7.71 -28.01 -10.10
CA ASP A 241 -8.83 -28.89 -10.40
C ASP A 241 -9.44 -28.38 -11.72
N GLU A 242 -9.40 -29.22 -12.74
CA GLU A 242 -9.91 -28.87 -14.07
C GLU A 242 -11.44 -28.86 -14.14
N GLY A 243 -12.12 -29.61 -13.24
CA GLY A 243 -13.56 -29.82 -13.26
C GLY A 243 -14.05 -30.63 -14.45
N GLU A 244 -15.33 -30.58 -14.68
CA GLU A 244 -15.98 -31.29 -15.80
C GLU A 244 -15.85 -30.49 -17.11
N GLN A 245 -15.66 -31.18 -18.24
CA GLN A 245 -15.68 -30.52 -19.55
C GLN A 245 -17.11 -30.36 -20.05
N TYR A 246 -17.57 -29.13 -20.15
CA TYR A 246 -18.88 -28.78 -20.71
C TYR A 246 -18.81 -28.64 -22.23
N ARG A 247 -19.84 -29.10 -22.87
CA ARG A 247 -20.05 -28.93 -24.32
C ARG A 247 -21.43 -28.33 -24.56
N LEU A 248 -21.51 -27.42 -25.52
CA LEU A 248 -22.81 -26.87 -25.93
C LEU A 248 -23.65 -28.01 -26.56
N GLY A 249 -24.77 -28.38 -25.91
CA GLY A 249 -25.68 -29.40 -26.39
C GLY A 249 -26.65 -28.84 -27.45
N SER A 250 -27.36 -27.80 -27.10
CA SER A 250 -28.27 -27.06 -27.99
C SER A 250 -28.50 -25.67 -27.44
N PHE A 251 -28.82 -24.74 -28.31
CA PHE A 251 -29.32 -23.45 -27.90
C PHE A 251 -30.51 -23.05 -28.77
N THR A 252 -31.40 -22.23 -28.21
CA THR A 252 -32.58 -21.71 -28.91
C THR A 252 -32.48 -20.21 -28.98
N VAL A 253 -32.78 -19.64 -30.14
CA VAL A 253 -32.77 -18.19 -30.32
C VAL A 253 -34.22 -17.68 -30.32
N GLU A 254 -34.54 -16.76 -29.40
CA GLU A 254 -35.84 -16.11 -29.30
C GLU A 254 -35.71 -14.59 -29.47
N GLY A 255 -36.75 -13.97 -30.06
CA GLY A 255 -36.80 -12.52 -30.23
C GLY A 255 -36.00 -11.94 -31.41
N ASN A 256 -35.41 -12.80 -32.25
CA ASN A 256 -34.70 -12.39 -33.46
C ASN A 256 -35.68 -11.84 -34.51
N ARG A 257 -35.38 -10.65 -35.04
CA ARG A 257 -36.24 -9.96 -36.06
C ARG A 257 -35.51 -9.70 -37.36
N ARG A 258 -34.18 -9.72 -37.39
CA ARG A 258 -33.38 -9.38 -38.59
C ARG A 258 -32.66 -10.57 -39.19
N PHE A 259 -32.37 -11.60 -38.38
CA PHE A 259 -31.70 -12.84 -38.80
C PHE A 259 -32.57 -14.02 -38.43
N THR A 260 -32.55 -15.08 -39.22
CA THR A 260 -33.27 -16.32 -38.88
C THR A 260 -32.57 -17.07 -37.75
N ALA A 261 -33.27 -17.98 -37.09
CA ALA A 261 -32.65 -18.82 -36.05
C ALA A 261 -31.49 -19.66 -36.62
N GLU A 262 -31.70 -20.19 -37.85
CA GLU A 262 -30.71 -21.02 -38.56
C GLU A 262 -29.42 -20.21 -38.92
N GLU A 263 -29.55 -18.94 -39.32
CA GLU A 263 -28.39 -18.07 -39.57
C GLU A 263 -27.58 -17.81 -38.31
N LEU A 264 -28.26 -17.62 -37.18
CA LEU A 264 -27.60 -17.41 -35.89
C LEU A 264 -27.01 -18.70 -35.35
N GLU A 265 -27.68 -19.83 -35.47
CA GLU A 265 -27.16 -21.16 -35.11
C GLU A 265 -25.89 -21.51 -35.88
N ALA A 266 -25.88 -21.23 -37.20
CA ALA A 266 -24.70 -21.50 -38.03
C ALA A 266 -23.49 -20.64 -37.64
N PHE A 267 -23.69 -19.46 -37.09
CA PHE A 267 -22.62 -18.59 -36.60
C PHE A 267 -21.95 -19.14 -35.34
N PHE A 268 -22.68 -19.84 -34.48
CA PHE A 268 -22.16 -20.43 -33.25
C PHE A 268 -21.66 -21.89 -33.43
N ALA A 269 -21.99 -22.52 -34.56
CA ALA A 269 -21.55 -23.88 -34.89
C ALA A 269 -20.19 -23.92 -35.66
N SER A 270 -19.63 -22.78 -36.00
CA SER A 270 -18.33 -22.60 -36.67
C SER A 270 -17.21 -22.35 -35.66
#